data_46eac35c46dee2db434c3048934761b2
#
_entry.id   46eac35c46dee2db434c3048934761b2
#
_cell.length_a   1.000
_cell.length_b   1.000
_cell.length_c   1.000
_cell.angle_alpha   90.00
_cell.angle_beta   90.00
_cell.angle_gamma   90.00
#
_symmetry.space_group_name_H-M   'P 1'
#
loop_
_entity.id
_entity.type
_entity.pdbx_description
1 polymer ?
#
loop_
_entity_poly.entity_id
_entity_poly.type
_entity_poly.pdbx_seq_one_letter_code
_entity_poly.pdbx_strand_id
1 'polypeptide(L)'
;MVALTLADRATIANMAPEYGATCGFFPVDERTLEYLRLTGREDSAINAVEQYCKAQGLWYNSNNAEKSYTATLELDLTTIEPALAGPKRPQDRVDLTNMKQHFAETLTAEVGHQGHGLAESDLSKSAIVEVEGERFDLNHGDVVIAAITSCTNTSNPGVMLAAGLLARKARQRGLAVKPWVKTSLAPGSRVVTEYYEATGLQDDLNAMGFNVVGYGCTTCIGNSGPLSDEIDTAIDEAGLIVGSVISGNRNFEGRVHSKVKASYLASPPLVVAYAIAGSLEVDLTTEPLGFDTDGNPVMMSEVWPSDEELAKALSAITPSMFRQRYADAMNEPRWDSIPAKDTPLYPWEAESTYIRLPTFFSGLSAEPSPIESIDQAAVLLKLGDSITTDHISPAGSFPASGPAGKWLVERGVQRSDFNSFGSRRGNHEIMMRGTFANVRIRNQMAPGTEGGFAKHPQSGEIVSVFDAANAYDGPKVVLAGSQYGTGSSRDWAAKGTYLLGVKAVIATSFERIHRSNLVGMGVLPLTFKEGESHESLGLDGSELYDVPVTNEVQPLQMLTITATRLDGTSINFEAQVRLDTPVAVSYTHLRAHETEADLVC
;
A
#
# COMPACT_ATOMS: atom_id res chain seq x y z
N MET A 1 -0.46 28.06 1.66
CA MET A 1 -1.47 27.42 0.82
C MET A 1 -1.54 28.02 -0.59
N VAL A 2 -1.64 29.33 -0.75
CA VAL A 2 -1.75 30.01 -2.07
C VAL A 2 -0.60 29.72 -3.03
N ALA A 3 0.60 29.46 -2.50
CA ALA A 3 1.78 29.09 -3.29
C ALA A 3 1.71 27.68 -3.92
N LEU A 4 0.91 26.76 -3.33
CA LEU A 4 0.78 25.39 -3.83
C LEU A 4 -0.17 25.36 -5.04
N THR A 5 0.28 24.70 -6.12
CA THR A 5 -0.59 24.39 -7.25
C THR A 5 -1.71 23.42 -6.84
N LEU A 6 -2.77 23.31 -7.64
CA LEU A 6 -3.79 22.28 -7.36
C LEU A 6 -3.19 20.87 -7.42
N ALA A 7 -2.24 20.63 -8.32
CA ALA A 7 -1.55 19.36 -8.46
C ALA A 7 -0.78 18.97 -7.18
N ASP A 8 -0.08 19.92 -6.55
CA ASP A 8 0.61 19.68 -5.27
C ASP A 8 -0.38 19.37 -4.15
N ARG A 9 -1.49 20.14 -4.09
CA ARG A 9 -2.57 19.88 -3.11
C ARG A 9 -3.20 18.50 -3.31
N ALA A 10 -3.39 18.08 -4.55
CA ALA A 10 -3.91 16.75 -4.87
C ALA A 10 -2.94 15.64 -4.44
N THR A 11 -1.63 15.84 -4.59
CA THR A 11 -0.60 14.92 -4.11
C THR A 11 -0.65 14.79 -2.58
N ILE A 12 -0.71 15.90 -1.85
CA ILE A 12 -0.83 15.91 -0.39
C ILE A 12 -2.12 15.21 0.05
N ALA A 13 -3.26 15.53 -0.57
CA ALA A 13 -4.55 14.92 -0.24
C ALA A 13 -4.59 13.41 -0.52
N ASN A 14 -3.95 12.96 -1.61
CA ASN A 14 -3.86 11.54 -1.97
C ASN A 14 -3.11 10.72 -0.91
N MET A 15 -2.13 11.32 -0.25
CA MET A 15 -1.32 10.65 0.77
C MET A 15 -1.89 10.75 2.19
N ALA A 16 -3.12 11.21 2.35
CA ALA A 16 -3.73 11.37 3.68
C ALA A 16 -3.67 10.10 4.55
N PRO A 17 -4.03 8.89 4.04
CA PRO A 17 -3.91 7.68 4.85
C PRO A 17 -2.48 7.36 5.28
N GLU A 18 -1.48 7.68 4.46
CA GLU A 18 -0.07 7.40 4.73
C GLU A 18 0.49 8.26 5.86
N TYR A 19 0.03 9.50 6.02
CA TYR A 19 0.42 10.33 7.16
C TYR A 19 -0.59 10.31 8.33
N GLY A 20 -1.52 9.35 8.33
CA GLY A 20 -2.43 9.07 9.45
C GLY A 20 -3.68 9.96 9.51
N ALA A 21 -4.04 10.66 8.42
CA ALA A 21 -5.26 11.45 8.33
C ALA A 21 -6.37 10.71 7.58
N THR A 22 -7.62 11.13 7.81
CA THR A 22 -8.77 10.61 7.05
C THR A 22 -8.79 11.12 5.63
N CYS A 23 -8.54 12.42 5.46
CA CYS A 23 -8.49 13.12 4.18
C CYS A 23 -7.62 14.37 4.29
N GLY A 24 -7.10 14.82 3.15
CA GLY A 24 -6.53 16.15 2.99
C GLY A 24 -7.53 17.04 2.26
N PHE A 25 -7.93 18.14 2.86
CA PHE A 25 -8.90 19.06 2.30
C PHE A 25 -8.28 20.43 2.08
N PHE A 26 -8.43 20.95 0.86
CA PHE A 26 -8.03 22.29 0.48
C PHE A 26 -9.25 23.08 0.00
N PRO A 27 -9.45 24.32 0.46
CA PRO A 27 -10.52 25.15 -0.05
C PRO A 27 -10.32 25.51 -1.53
N VAL A 28 -11.42 25.77 -2.22
CA VAL A 28 -11.43 26.16 -3.62
C VAL A 28 -10.95 27.60 -3.78
N ASP A 29 -10.08 27.86 -4.74
CA ASP A 29 -9.54 29.19 -5.06
C ASP A 29 -9.26 29.31 -6.57
N GLU A 30 -8.64 30.41 -7.00
CA GLU A 30 -8.29 30.64 -8.40
C GLU A 30 -7.40 29.53 -8.99
N ARG A 31 -6.50 28.93 -8.20
CA ARG A 31 -5.67 27.80 -8.64
C ARG A 31 -6.51 26.60 -9.06
N THR A 32 -7.65 26.40 -8.38
CA THR A 32 -8.62 25.37 -8.77
C THR A 32 -9.23 25.66 -10.14
N LEU A 33 -9.61 26.92 -10.39
CA LEU A 33 -10.18 27.31 -11.69
C LEU A 33 -9.14 27.22 -12.83
N GLU A 34 -7.89 27.60 -12.57
CA GLU A 34 -6.77 27.43 -13.53
C GLU A 34 -6.63 25.96 -13.94
N TYR A 35 -6.66 25.04 -12.98
CA TYR A 35 -6.59 23.61 -13.25
C TYR A 35 -7.81 23.10 -14.05
N LEU A 36 -9.00 23.55 -13.74
CA LEU A 36 -10.22 23.20 -14.50
C LEU A 36 -10.14 23.67 -15.95
N ARG A 37 -9.60 24.87 -16.21
CA ARG A 37 -9.34 25.37 -17.56
C ARG A 37 -8.30 24.51 -18.27
N LEU A 38 -7.18 24.22 -17.62
CA LEU A 38 -6.10 23.38 -18.17
C LEU A 38 -6.61 21.98 -18.54
N THR A 39 -7.46 21.39 -17.71
CA THR A 39 -8.03 20.06 -17.93
C THR A 39 -9.24 20.04 -18.87
N GLY A 40 -9.54 21.17 -19.52
CA GLY A 40 -10.49 21.26 -20.62
C GLY A 40 -11.97 21.31 -20.20
N ARG A 41 -12.27 21.74 -18.97
CA ARG A 41 -13.65 21.97 -18.54
C ARG A 41 -14.25 23.16 -19.26
N GLU A 42 -15.56 23.10 -19.53
CA GLU A 42 -16.28 24.18 -20.17
C GLU A 42 -16.44 25.41 -19.27
N ASP A 43 -16.39 26.62 -19.84
CA ASP A 43 -16.48 27.87 -19.07
C ASP A 43 -17.74 27.96 -18.22
N SER A 44 -18.86 27.40 -18.69
CA SER A 44 -20.10 27.34 -17.91
C SER A 44 -19.96 26.54 -16.62
N ALA A 45 -19.26 25.40 -16.68
CA ALA A 45 -18.99 24.57 -15.51
C ALA A 45 -18.01 25.26 -14.54
N ILE A 46 -16.96 25.92 -15.06
CA ILE A 46 -16.01 26.68 -14.27
C ILE A 46 -16.69 27.83 -13.54
N ASN A 47 -17.55 28.60 -14.25
CA ASN A 47 -18.34 29.67 -13.65
C ASN A 47 -19.29 29.13 -12.56
N ALA A 48 -19.93 27.98 -12.81
CA ALA A 48 -20.79 27.35 -11.81
C ALA A 48 -20.02 26.98 -10.53
N VAL A 49 -18.83 26.39 -10.65
CA VAL A 49 -17.94 26.07 -9.51
C VAL A 49 -17.61 27.33 -8.73
N GLU A 50 -17.19 28.40 -9.41
CA GLU A 50 -16.83 29.66 -8.78
C GLU A 50 -18.02 30.28 -8.02
N GLN A 51 -19.18 30.43 -8.68
CA GLN A 51 -20.37 31.01 -8.08
C GLN A 51 -20.89 30.18 -6.89
N TYR A 52 -20.94 28.85 -7.06
CA TYR A 52 -21.38 27.95 -6.00
C TYR A 52 -20.46 28.00 -4.78
N CYS A 53 -19.16 27.90 -4.98
CA CYS A 53 -18.20 27.91 -3.88
C CYS A 53 -18.19 29.26 -3.13
N LYS A 54 -18.37 30.38 -3.85
CA LYS A 54 -18.54 31.69 -3.22
C LYS A 54 -19.84 31.78 -2.41
N ALA A 55 -20.94 31.31 -2.95
CA ALA A 55 -22.25 31.33 -2.29
C ALA A 55 -22.29 30.44 -1.04
N GLN A 56 -21.59 29.31 -1.05
CA GLN A 56 -21.52 28.35 0.06
C GLN A 56 -20.41 28.66 1.07
N GLY A 57 -19.62 29.73 0.90
CA GLY A 57 -18.50 30.04 1.78
C GLY A 57 -17.33 29.06 1.70
N LEU A 58 -17.24 28.26 0.64
CA LEU A 58 -16.15 27.31 0.36
C LEU A 58 -14.98 27.94 -0.38
N TRP A 59 -15.19 29.18 -0.89
CA TRP A 59 -14.13 29.91 -1.60
C TRP A 59 -13.10 30.46 -0.64
N TYR A 60 -11.82 30.18 -0.91
CA TYR A 60 -10.73 30.76 -0.13
C TYR A 60 -10.57 32.24 -0.43
N ASN A 61 -10.61 33.04 0.64
CA ASN A 61 -10.27 34.44 0.61
C ASN A 61 -9.46 34.76 1.86
N SER A 62 -8.31 35.40 1.70
CA SER A 62 -7.45 35.80 2.82
C SER A 62 -8.14 36.72 3.86
N ASN A 63 -9.25 37.35 3.46
CA ASN A 63 -10.07 38.21 4.33
C ASN A 63 -11.22 37.45 5.03
N ASN A 64 -11.38 36.16 4.78
CA ASN A 64 -12.40 35.37 5.49
C ASN A 64 -12.06 35.28 6.97
N ALA A 65 -13.11 35.30 7.79
CA ALA A 65 -12.94 35.07 9.24
C ALA A 65 -12.19 33.75 9.48
N GLU A 66 -11.30 33.78 10.46
CA GLU A 66 -10.57 32.62 10.88
C GLU A 66 -11.53 31.52 11.35
N LYS A 67 -11.36 30.32 10.81
CA LYS A 67 -12.21 29.17 11.17
C LYS A 67 -11.70 28.55 12.46
N SER A 68 -12.61 28.09 13.29
CA SER A 68 -12.25 27.33 14.49
C SER A 68 -11.99 25.86 14.12
N TYR A 69 -10.84 25.35 14.55
CA TYR A 69 -10.43 23.97 14.37
C TYR A 69 -10.19 23.31 15.73
N THR A 70 -10.30 21.99 15.77
CA THR A 70 -10.00 21.22 17.01
C THR A 70 -8.53 21.35 17.40
N ALA A 71 -7.65 21.37 16.42
CA ALA A 71 -6.21 21.58 16.60
C ALA A 71 -5.63 22.27 15.36
N THR A 72 -4.56 23.02 15.55
CA THR A 72 -3.81 23.69 14.48
C THR A 72 -2.36 23.25 14.50
N LEU A 73 -1.78 23.05 13.32
CA LEU A 73 -0.36 22.82 13.11
C LEU A 73 0.16 23.88 12.15
N GLU A 74 1.35 24.37 12.41
CA GLU A 74 2.05 25.33 11.56
C GLU A 74 3.31 24.69 10.98
N LEU A 75 3.49 24.78 9.67
CA LEU A 75 4.67 24.30 8.96
C LEU A 75 5.21 25.39 8.05
N ASP A 76 6.44 25.82 8.32
CA ASP A 76 7.17 26.71 7.43
C ASP A 76 7.69 25.91 6.22
N LEU A 77 7.15 26.17 5.02
CA LEU A 77 7.54 25.46 3.80
C LEU A 77 8.98 25.73 3.38
N THR A 78 9.63 26.80 3.90
CA THR A 78 11.04 27.09 3.61
C THR A 78 12.01 26.13 4.32
N THR A 79 11.53 25.40 5.32
CA THR A 79 12.34 24.39 6.05
C THR A 79 12.31 23.00 5.39
N ILE A 80 11.55 22.83 4.32
CA ILE A 80 11.41 21.54 3.64
C ILE A 80 12.61 21.32 2.72
N GLU A 81 13.33 20.21 2.95
CA GLU A 81 14.42 19.76 2.11
C GLU A 81 14.00 18.54 1.26
N PRO A 82 14.69 18.29 0.12
CA PRO A 82 14.48 17.07 -0.65
C PRO A 82 14.62 15.83 0.23
N ALA A 83 13.68 14.91 0.12
CA ALA A 83 13.63 13.75 0.98
C ALA A 83 13.03 12.54 0.27
N LEU A 84 13.31 11.35 0.81
CA LEU A 84 12.65 10.08 0.50
C LEU A 84 11.87 9.63 1.74
N ALA A 85 11.09 8.56 1.58
CA ALA A 85 10.46 7.87 2.71
C ALA A 85 10.72 6.36 2.64
N GLY A 86 11.21 5.78 3.72
CA GLY A 86 11.54 4.36 3.81
C GLY A 86 12.41 4.02 5.01
N PRO A 87 12.91 2.78 5.08
CA PRO A 87 12.90 1.71 4.05
C PRO A 87 11.62 0.87 3.98
N LYS A 88 10.68 1.00 4.92
CA LYS A 88 9.54 0.08 5.04
C LYS A 88 8.19 0.75 5.28
N ARG A 89 8.16 2.08 5.52
CA ARG A 89 6.93 2.82 5.80
C ARG A 89 6.93 4.19 5.11
N PRO A 90 5.77 4.65 4.61
CA PRO A 90 5.67 5.93 3.88
C PRO A 90 5.86 7.17 4.76
N GLN A 91 5.67 7.06 6.07
CA GLN A 91 5.86 8.16 7.03
C GLN A 91 7.29 8.29 7.54
N ASP A 92 8.18 7.35 7.26
CA ASP A 92 9.57 7.39 7.71
C ASP A 92 10.39 8.25 6.74
N ARG A 93 10.37 9.57 6.98
CA ARG A 93 11.09 10.55 6.16
C ARG A 93 12.59 10.49 6.38
N VAL A 94 13.34 10.50 5.30
CA VAL A 94 14.80 10.57 5.27
C VAL A 94 15.23 11.68 4.33
N ASP A 95 15.98 12.66 4.83
CA ASP A 95 16.52 13.74 3.98
C ASP A 95 17.52 13.18 2.98
N LEU A 96 17.51 13.70 1.77
CA LEU A 96 18.35 13.21 0.67
C LEU A 96 19.84 13.24 1.02
N THR A 97 20.27 14.27 1.75
CA THR A 97 21.65 14.42 2.25
C THR A 97 22.07 13.35 3.25
N ASN A 98 21.10 12.71 3.92
CA ASN A 98 21.34 11.69 4.95
C ASN A 98 21.10 10.27 4.42
N MET A 99 20.67 10.12 3.17
CA MET A 99 20.17 8.84 2.64
C MET A 99 21.20 7.72 2.70
N LYS A 100 22.44 7.99 2.29
CA LYS A 100 23.56 7.05 2.33
C LYS A 100 23.84 6.56 3.74
N GLN A 101 23.98 7.47 4.70
CA GLN A 101 24.26 7.13 6.10
C GLN A 101 23.08 6.36 6.72
N HIS A 102 21.87 6.86 6.50
CA HIS A 102 20.65 6.21 7.00
C HIS A 102 20.54 4.76 6.50
N PHE A 103 20.76 4.52 5.19
CA PHE A 103 20.69 3.16 4.67
C PHE A 103 21.75 2.25 5.32
N ALA A 104 22.99 2.69 5.44
CA ALA A 104 24.06 1.94 6.11
C ALA A 104 23.70 1.58 7.56
N GLU A 105 23.11 2.50 8.31
CA GLU A 105 22.64 2.25 9.68
C GLU A 105 21.51 1.23 9.74
N THR A 106 20.60 1.22 8.76
CA THR A 106 19.48 0.25 8.71
C THR A 106 19.95 -1.20 8.52
N LEU A 107 21.09 -1.44 7.91
CA LEU A 107 21.58 -2.80 7.65
C LEU A 107 21.78 -3.59 8.94
N THR A 108 22.41 -2.99 9.96
CA THR A 108 22.74 -3.65 11.24
C THR A 108 21.75 -3.37 12.35
N ALA A 109 20.92 -2.34 12.22
CA ALA A 109 19.88 -2.03 13.20
C ALA A 109 18.97 -3.24 13.44
N GLU A 110 18.48 -3.37 14.68
CA GLU A 110 17.58 -4.46 15.07
C GLU A 110 16.39 -4.59 14.11
N VAL A 111 16.03 -5.83 13.81
CA VAL A 111 14.92 -6.13 12.89
C VAL A 111 13.62 -5.45 13.36
N GLY A 112 13.10 -4.54 12.55
CA GLY A 112 11.94 -3.73 12.87
C GLY A 112 11.57 -2.82 11.70
N HIS A 113 10.96 -1.68 12.00
CA HIS A 113 10.53 -0.72 10.96
C HIS A 113 11.68 -0.10 10.18
N GLN A 114 12.84 0.07 10.80
CA GLN A 114 14.02 0.70 10.22
C GLN A 114 15.13 -0.31 9.92
N GLY A 115 15.25 -1.40 10.70
CA GLY A 115 16.41 -2.27 10.68
C GLY A 115 16.20 -3.58 9.93
N HIS A 116 17.34 -4.13 9.43
CA HIS A 116 17.41 -5.41 8.73
C HIS A 116 18.11 -6.51 9.52
N GLY A 117 18.84 -6.16 10.60
CA GLY A 117 19.45 -7.10 11.53
C GLY A 117 20.61 -7.90 10.95
N LEU A 118 21.35 -7.36 9.98
CA LEU A 118 22.55 -8.02 9.47
C LEU A 118 23.65 -8.04 10.53
N ALA A 119 24.40 -9.13 10.58
CA ALA A 119 25.65 -9.17 11.32
C ALA A 119 26.72 -8.32 10.61
N GLU A 120 27.62 -7.67 11.36
CA GLU A 120 28.71 -6.89 10.77
C GLU A 120 29.57 -7.70 9.79
N SER A 121 29.74 -9.00 10.02
CA SER A 121 30.43 -9.91 9.12
C SER A 121 29.77 -10.06 7.74
N ASP A 122 28.51 -9.75 7.64
CA ASP A 122 27.70 -9.94 6.43
C ASP A 122 27.63 -8.68 5.57
N LEU A 123 28.01 -7.51 6.08
CA LEU A 123 27.94 -6.23 5.37
C LEU A 123 28.74 -6.19 4.05
N SER A 124 29.80 -7.00 3.95
CA SER A 124 30.63 -7.06 2.73
C SER A 124 30.19 -8.15 1.75
N LYS A 125 29.06 -8.80 1.97
CA LYS A 125 28.55 -9.82 1.04
C LYS A 125 28.15 -9.20 -0.28
N SER A 126 28.55 -9.87 -1.36
CA SER A 126 28.17 -9.55 -2.73
C SER A 126 27.94 -10.84 -3.51
N ALA A 127 27.32 -10.73 -4.65
CA ALA A 127 27.14 -11.84 -5.59
C ALA A 127 27.54 -11.40 -7.00
N ILE A 128 28.32 -12.24 -7.71
CA ILE A 128 28.61 -12.00 -9.13
C ILE A 128 27.41 -12.46 -9.94
N VAL A 129 26.87 -11.57 -10.74
CA VAL A 129 25.69 -11.83 -11.58
C VAL A 129 26.04 -11.56 -13.04
N GLU A 130 25.50 -12.37 -13.96
CA GLU A 130 25.61 -12.16 -15.39
C GLU A 130 24.19 -12.17 -16.00
N VAL A 131 23.79 -11.02 -16.53
CA VAL A 131 22.48 -10.84 -17.19
C VAL A 131 22.71 -10.31 -18.60
N GLU A 132 22.15 -10.97 -19.61
CA GLU A 132 22.25 -10.59 -21.03
C GLU A 132 23.70 -10.38 -21.53
N GLY A 133 24.67 -11.07 -20.90
CA GLY A 133 26.11 -10.97 -21.25
C GLY A 133 26.86 -9.85 -20.54
N GLU A 134 26.21 -9.08 -19.70
CA GLU A 134 26.83 -8.11 -18.80
C GLU A 134 27.11 -8.75 -17.43
N ARG A 135 28.33 -8.61 -16.94
CA ARG A 135 28.77 -9.14 -15.65
C ARG A 135 29.02 -8.01 -14.66
N PHE A 136 28.42 -8.11 -13.47
CA PHE A 136 28.54 -7.13 -12.40
C PHE A 136 28.49 -7.79 -11.02
N ASP A 137 28.93 -7.07 -10.00
CA ASP A 137 28.76 -7.44 -8.59
C ASP A 137 27.48 -6.80 -8.07
N LEU A 138 26.57 -7.63 -7.53
CA LEU A 138 25.36 -7.19 -6.84
C LEU A 138 25.65 -7.12 -5.34
N ASN A 139 25.37 -5.97 -4.72
CA ASN A 139 25.73 -5.67 -3.32
C ASN A 139 24.49 -5.33 -2.49
N HIS A 140 24.67 -5.23 -1.16
CA HIS A 140 23.69 -4.56 -0.33
C HIS A 140 23.48 -3.12 -0.82
N GLY A 141 22.25 -2.63 -0.76
CA GLY A 141 21.92 -1.28 -1.18
C GLY A 141 21.70 -1.10 -2.68
N ASP A 142 22.05 -2.08 -3.52
CA ASP A 142 21.79 -1.94 -4.94
C ASP A 142 20.29 -1.86 -5.22
N VAL A 143 19.91 -0.88 -6.07
CA VAL A 143 18.54 -0.62 -6.48
C VAL A 143 18.19 -1.56 -7.61
N VAL A 144 17.39 -2.60 -7.32
CA VAL A 144 16.98 -3.57 -8.34
C VAL A 144 15.64 -3.25 -8.99
N ILE A 145 14.87 -2.30 -8.43
CA ILE A 145 13.62 -1.80 -9.01
C ILE A 145 13.58 -0.28 -8.91
N ALA A 146 13.39 0.40 -10.04
CA ALA A 146 13.12 1.83 -10.10
C ALA A 146 11.85 2.07 -10.94
N ALA A 147 10.78 2.59 -10.33
CA ALA A 147 9.50 2.68 -11.01
C ALA A 147 8.81 4.03 -10.82
N ILE A 148 8.46 4.66 -11.93
CA ILE A 148 7.55 5.81 -11.93
C ILE A 148 6.12 5.26 -11.98
N THR A 149 5.39 5.43 -10.88
CA THR A 149 4.03 4.87 -10.72
C THR A 149 2.96 5.94 -10.66
N SER A 150 1.69 5.54 -10.80
CA SER A 150 0.58 6.47 -10.95
C SER A 150 0.08 7.10 -9.66
N CYS A 151 0.28 6.48 -8.51
CA CYS A 151 -0.52 6.71 -7.31
C CYS A 151 -0.51 8.16 -6.79
N THR A 152 0.60 8.88 -6.93
CA THR A 152 0.79 10.18 -6.29
C THR A 152 0.99 11.31 -7.31
N ASN A 153 1.60 11.02 -8.45
CA ASN A 153 2.18 12.03 -9.32
C ASN A 153 1.44 12.27 -10.63
N THR A 154 0.47 11.46 -10.98
CA THR A 154 -0.24 11.55 -12.27
C THR A 154 -0.94 12.89 -12.48
N SER A 155 -1.49 13.47 -11.43
CA SER A 155 -2.14 14.78 -11.48
C SER A 155 -1.16 15.95 -11.48
N ASN A 156 0.14 15.68 -11.29
CA ASN A 156 1.20 16.70 -11.23
C ASN A 156 2.14 16.58 -12.45
N PRO A 157 1.83 17.26 -13.57
CA PRO A 157 2.66 17.21 -14.75
C PRO A 157 4.06 17.78 -14.53
N GLY A 158 4.24 18.68 -13.55
CA GLY A 158 5.53 19.27 -13.24
C GLY A 158 6.57 18.23 -12.87
N VAL A 159 6.28 17.37 -11.90
CA VAL A 159 7.22 16.32 -11.47
C VAL A 159 7.41 15.22 -12.52
N MET A 160 6.37 14.94 -13.32
CA MET A 160 6.47 13.98 -14.42
C MET A 160 7.41 14.51 -15.51
N LEU A 161 7.19 15.75 -15.97
CA LEU A 161 8.05 16.39 -16.98
C LEU A 161 9.48 16.58 -16.46
N ALA A 162 9.66 16.87 -15.18
CA ALA A 162 10.99 16.95 -14.57
C ALA A 162 11.75 15.61 -14.67
N ALA A 163 11.08 14.47 -14.49
CA ALA A 163 11.70 13.15 -14.69
C ALA A 163 12.16 12.94 -16.14
N GLY A 164 11.32 13.31 -17.11
CA GLY A 164 11.67 13.22 -18.53
C GLY A 164 12.84 14.15 -18.91
N LEU A 165 12.85 15.38 -18.38
CA LEU A 165 13.94 16.33 -18.61
C LEU A 165 15.26 15.85 -17.99
N LEU A 166 15.22 15.26 -16.78
CA LEU A 166 16.40 14.66 -16.15
C LEU A 166 16.92 13.49 -17.02
N ALA A 167 16.05 12.61 -17.48
CA ALA A 167 16.40 11.50 -18.38
C ALA A 167 17.08 12.02 -19.67
N ARG A 168 16.54 13.07 -20.28
CA ARG A 168 17.11 13.73 -21.46
C ARG A 168 18.53 14.25 -21.21
N LYS A 169 18.71 15.03 -20.14
CA LYS A 169 20.00 15.64 -19.80
C LYS A 169 21.03 14.57 -19.42
N ALA A 170 20.63 13.55 -18.67
CA ALA A 170 21.50 12.42 -18.33
C ALA A 170 21.96 11.65 -19.58
N ARG A 171 21.02 11.34 -20.49
CA ARG A 171 21.34 10.71 -21.77
C ARG A 171 22.29 11.55 -22.63
N GLN A 172 22.08 12.86 -22.69
CA GLN A 172 22.97 13.78 -23.42
C GLN A 172 24.41 13.81 -22.85
N ARG A 173 24.56 13.48 -21.56
CA ARG A 173 25.87 13.31 -20.90
C ARG A 173 26.41 11.86 -21.02
N GLY A 174 25.72 10.97 -21.74
CA GLY A 174 26.16 9.59 -21.91
C GLY A 174 25.87 8.67 -20.72
N LEU A 175 25.06 9.11 -19.73
CA LEU A 175 24.66 8.27 -18.61
C LEU A 175 23.62 7.23 -19.05
N ALA A 176 23.65 6.05 -18.42
CA ALA A 176 22.68 4.98 -18.58
C ALA A 176 22.25 4.43 -17.21
N VAL A 177 21.11 3.77 -17.19
CA VAL A 177 20.64 3.01 -16.04
C VAL A 177 21.53 1.79 -15.83
N LYS A 178 21.77 1.39 -14.58
CA LYS A 178 22.59 0.21 -14.27
C LYS A 178 21.90 -1.09 -14.72
N PRO A 179 22.67 -2.10 -15.18
CA PRO A 179 22.12 -3.32 -15.77
C PRO A 179 21.27 -4.15 -14.80
N TRP A 180 21.48 -4.03 -13.51
CA TRP A 180 20.69 -4.73 -12.49
C TRP A 180 19.38 -4.02 -12.13
N VAL A 181 19.11 -2.81 -12.64
CA VAL A 181 17.93 -2.03 -12.30
C VAL A 181 16.78 -2.29 -13.27
N LYS A 182 15.74 -2.92 -12.79
CA LYS A 182 14.48 -3.04 -13.53
C LYS A 182 13.70 -1.74 -13.45
N THR A 183 13.58 -1.04 -14.59
CA THR A 183 12.84 0.22 -14.71
C THR A 183 11.44 0.02 -15.27
N SER A 184 10.51 0.92 -14.94
CA SER A 184 9.17 0.96 -15.53
C SER A 184 8.51 2.33 -15.37
N LEU A 185 7.60 2.63 -16.30
CA LEU A 185 6.73 3.80 -16.26
C LEU A 185 5.26 3.34 -16.34
N ALA A 186 4.47 3.67 -15.34
CA ALA A 186 3.05 3.35 -15.31
C ALA A 186 2.22 4.58 -14.91
N PRO A 187 1.93 5.49 -15.85
CA PRO A 187 1.14 6.68 -15.55
C PRO A 187 -0.31 6.33 -15.16
N GLY A 188 -0.98 7.20 -14.43
CA GLY A 188 -2.39 7.02 -14.08
C GLY A 188 -3.36 7.47 -15.17
N SER A 189 -2.87 8.13 -16.22
CA SER A 189 -3.67 8.66 -17.32
C SER A 189 -2.92 8.62 -18.65
N ARG A 190 -3.63 8.34 -19.72
CA ARG A 190 -3.09 8.45 -21.08
C ARG A 190 -2.70 9.89 -21.46
N VAL A 191 -3.21 10.89 -20.78
CA VAL A 191 -2.79 12.30 -20.98
C VAL A 191 -1.31 12.50 -20.67
N VAL A 192 -0.75 11.71 -19.74
CA VAL A 192 0.69 11.76 -19.44
C VAL A 192 1.52 11.38 -20.67
N THR A 193 1.12 10.34 -21.38
CA THR A 193 1.78 9.92 -22.62
C THR A 193 1.70 11.02 -23.69
N GLU A 194 0.54 11.68 -23.82
CA GLU A 194 0.36 12.78 -24.78
C GLU A 194 1.35 13.93 -24.54
N TYR A 195 1.50 14.40 -23.31
CA TYR A 195 2.45 15.51 -23.08
C TYR A 195 3.91 15.05 -23.11
N TYR A 196 4.22 13.79 -22.82
CA TYR A 196 5.54 13.23 -23.04
C TYR A 196 5.90 13.15 -24.54
N GLU A 197 4.96 12.72 -25.37
CA GLU A 197 5.13 12.69 -26.82
C GLU A 197 5.26 14.12 -27.39
N ALA A 198 4.39 15.05 -26.98
CA ALA A 198 4.42 16.44 -27.44
C ALA A 198 5.73 17.18 -27.06
N THR A 199 6.35 16.79 -25.96
CA THR A 199 7.66 17.34 -25.53
C THR A 199 8.86 16.53 -26.03
N GLY A 200 8.63 15.37 -26.65
CA GLY A 200 9.66 14.43 -27.09
C GLY A 200 10.40 13.76 -25.92
N LEU A 201 9.84 13.80 -24.68
CA LEU A 201 10.48 13.23 -23.49
C LEU A 201 10.23 11.72 -23.34
N GLN A 202 9.23 11.17 -24.05
CA GLN A 202 8.97 9.74 -24.03
C GLN A 202 10.15 8.93 -24.56
N ASP A 203 10.79 9.41 -25.63
CA ASP A 203 11.95 8.73 -26.23
C ASP A 203 13.16 8.73 -25.30
N ASP A 204 13.35 9.82 -24.53
CA ASP A 204 14.43 9.91 -23.57
C ASP A 204 14.20 8.96 -22.36
N LEU A 205 12.96 8.87 -21.88
CA LEU A 205 12.58 7.90 -20.83
C LEU A 205 12.71 6.46 -21.32
N ASN A 206 12.27 6.16 -22.54
CA ASN A 206 12.40 4.83 -23.14
C ASN A 206 13.87 4.43 -23.26
N ALA A 207 14.75 5.37 -23.68
CA ALA A 207 16.19 5.11 -23.79
C ALA A 207 16.86 4.83 -22.43
N MET A 208 16.25 5.31 -21.33
CA MET A 208 16.64 4.99 -19.95
C MET A 208 15.90 3.77 -19.40
N GLY A 209 15.19 3.00 -20.25
CA GLY A 209 14.44 1.82 -19.85
C GLY A 209 13.08 2.08 -19.19
N PHE A 210 12.71 3.34 -18.95
CA PHE A 210 11.39 3.70 -18.40
C PHE A 210 10.29 3.62 -19.46
N ASN A 211 10.04 2.40 -19.95
CA ASN A 211 8.98 2.13 -20.91
C ASN A 211 7.61 2.14 -20.23
N VAL A 212 6.58 2.56 -20.96
CA VAL A 212 5.19 2.47 -20.51
C VAL A 212 4.78 0.99 -20.47
N VAL A 213 4.62 0.45 -19.27
CA VAL A 213 4.22 -0.96 -19.05
C VAL A 213 2.71 -1.12 -18.78
N GLY A 214 2.01 -0.03 -18.56
CA GLY A 214 0.59 0.00 -18.27
C GLY A 214 0.15 1.36 -17.73
N TYR A 215 -1.13 1.46 -17.38
CA TYR A 215 -1.69 2.65 -16.73
C TYR A 215 -2.32 2.27 -15.41
N GLY A 216 -2.03 3.05 -14.36
CA GLY A 216 -2.57 2.81 -13.03
C GLY A 216 -1.56 2.21 -12.05
N CYS A 217 -2.07 1.57 -11.01
CA CYS A 217 -1.24 0.96 -9.97
C CYS A 217 -0.58 -0.33 -10.47
N THR A 218 0.73 -0.30 -10.66
CA THR A 218 1.56 -1.43 -11.08
C THR A 218 2.55 -1.79 -9.97
N THR A 219 3.77 -1.31 -10.02
CA THR A 219 4.84 -1.62 -9.06
C THR A 219 4.46 -1.27 -7.61
N CYS A 220 3.75 -0.17 -7.39
CA CYS A 220 3.30 0.24 -6.04
C CYS A 220 2.41 -0.81 -5.34
N ILE A 221 1.83 -1.76 -6.07
CA ILE A 221 0.99 -2.85 -5.54
C ILE A 221 1.60 -4.25 -5.80
N GLY A 222 2.88 -4.31 -6.13
CA GLY A 222 3.56 -5.59 -6.35
C GLY A 222 3.32 -6.22 -7.72
N ASN A 223 2.94 -5.43 -8.72
CA ASN A 223 2.71 -5.89 -10.09
C ASN A 223 3.87 -5.51 -11.04
N SER A 224 5.08 -5.38 -10.54
CA SER A 224 6.28 -5.12 -11.36
C SER A 224 6.74 -6.34 -12.18
N GLY A 225 6.15 -7.50 -11.93
CA GLY A 225 6.64 -8.77 -12.45
C GLY A 225 7.90 -9.26 -11.72
N PRO A 226 8.43 -10.43 -12.09
CA PRO A 226 9.62 -11.01 -11.45
C PRO A 226 10.88 -10.18 -11.78
N LEU A 227 11.89 -10.25 -10.94
CA LEU A 227 13.27 -9.93 -11.31
C LEU A 227 13.79 -10.99 -12.31
N SER A 228 14.94 -10.76 -12.94
CA SER A 228 15.58 -11.85 -13.68
C SER A 228 15.95 -12.99 -12.73
N ASP A 229 15.96 -14.22 -13.22
CA ASP A 229 16.23 -15.41 -12.40
C ASP A 229 17.62 -15.33 -11.75
N GLU A 230 18.59 -14.73 -12.44
CA GLU A 230 19.95 -14.56 -11.98
C GLU A 230 20.02 -13.58 -10.78
N ILE A 231 19.34 -12.44 -10.86
CA ILE A 231 19.27 -11.47 -9.77
C ILE A 231 18.47 -12.04 -8.59
N ASP A 232 17.33 -12.70 -8.86
CA ASP A 232 16.49 -13.31 -7.83
C ASP A 232 17.27 -14.36 -7.03
N THR A 233 18.03 -15.22 -7.73
CA THR A 233 18.90 -16.26 -7.12
C THR A 233 20.02 -15.63 -6.32
N ALA A 234 20.70 -14.63 -6.87
CA ALA A 234 21.82 -13.96 -6.19
C ALA A 234 21.40 -13.29 -4.87
N ILE A 235 20.22 -12.65 -4.86
CA ILE A 235 19.67 -12.04 -3.64
C ILE A 235 19.46 -13.10 -2.55
N ASP A 236 18.90 -14.26 -2.90
CA ASP A 236 18.64 -15.31 -1.91
C ASP A 236 19.91 -16.00 -1.42
N GLU A 237 20.79 -16.41 -2.33
CA GLU A 237 21.98 -17.18 -1.99
C GLU A 237 22.98 -16.37 -1.16
N ALA A 238 23.18 -15.10 -1.48
CA ALA A 238 24.06 -14.21 -0.72
C ALA A 238 23.36 -13.50 0.46
N GLY A 239 22.02 -13.57 0.54
CA GLY A 239 21.25 -12.92 1.59
C GLY A 239 21.27 -11.39 1.51
N LEU A 240 21.28 -10.83 0.28
CA LEU A 240 21.45 -9.40 0.06
C LEU A 240 20.22 -8.59 0.48
N ILE A 241 20.46 -7.42 1.05
CA ILE A 241 19.44 -6.39 1.28
C ILE A 241 19.50 -5.42 0.09
N VAL A 242 18.67 -5.68 -0.90
CA VAL A 242 18.54 -4.83 -2.10
C VAL A 242 17.41 -3.83 -1.97
N GLY A 243 17.47 -2.76 -2.77
CA GLY A 243 16.57 -1.63 -2.72
C GLY A 243 15.58 -1.53 -3.87
N SER A 244 14.49 -0.80 -3.62
CA SER A 244 13.64 -0.22 -4.66
C SER A 244 13.42 1.26 -4.41
N VAL A 245 13.34 2.06 -5.49
CA VAL A 245 12.97 3.47 -5.43
C VAL A 245 11.78 3.69 -6.36
N ILE A 246 10.65 4.08 -5.80
CA ILE A 246 9.40 4.18 -6.55
C ILE A 246 8.67 5.50 -6.27
N SER A 247 7.99 6.07 -7.26
CA SER A 247 7.17 7.26 -7.07
C SER A 247 5.74 6.93 -6.62
N GLY A 248 5.60 5.91 -5.79
CA GLY A 248 4.34 5.48 -5.20
C GLY A 248 4.02 6.21 -3.90
N ASN A 249 2.98 5.75 -3.22
CA ASN A 249 2.57 6.25 -1.90
C ASN A 249 2.71 5.21 -0.78
N ARG A 250 3.11 3.98 -1.09
CA ARG A 250 3.24 2.88 -0.13
C ARG A 250 4.42 1.99 -0.45
N ASN A 251 5.23 1.72 0.56
CA ASN A 251 6.44 0.91 0.47
C ASN A 251 6.53 -0.14 1.60
N PHE A 252 5.39 -0.56 2.12
CA PHE A 252 5.36 -1.55 3.19
C PHE A 252 6.10 -2.82 2.80
N GLU A 253 6.67 -3.48 3.79
CA GLU A 253 7.49 -4.66 3.62
C GLU A 253 6.73 -5.78 2.89
N GLY A 254 7.36 -6.37 1.86
CA GLY A 254 6.77 -7.39 1.00
C GLY A 254 5.70 -6.88 0.01
N ARG A 255 5.43 -5.56 -0.04
CA ARG A 255 4.42 -4.99 -0.93
C ARG A 255 4.91 -4.76 -2.36
N VAL A 256 6.10 -4.16 -2.52
CA VAL A 256 6.65 -3.82 -3.85
C VAL A 256 7.13 -5.09 -4.55
N HIS A 257 7.95 -5.85 -3.87
CA HIS A 257 8.43 -7.16 -4.33
C HIS A 257 8.88 -8.00 -3.13
N SER A 258 8.65 -9.31 -3.17
CA SER A 258 8.94 -10.22 -2.05
C SER A 258 10.44 -10.30 -1.68
N LYS A 259 11.33 -10.09 -2.64
CA LYS A 259 12.78 -10.15 -2.45
C LYS A 259 13.39 -8.81 -2.04
N VAL A 260 12.71 -7.69 -2.31
CA VAL A 260 13.21 -6.35 -2.00
C VAL A 260 12.82 -5.97 -0.58
N LYS A 261 13.83 -5.80 0.29
CA LYS A 261 13.62 -5.51 1.72
C LYS A 261 13.70 -4.02 2.06
N ALA A 262 14.39 -3.22 1.24
CA ALA A 262 14.53 -1.78 1.44
C ALA A 262 13.81 -1.02 0.32
N SER A 263 12.60 -0.52 0.60
CA SER A 263 11.78 0.16 -0.40
C SER A 263 11.61 1.63 -0.03
N TYR A 264 12.00 2.53 -0.93
CA TYR A 264 11.91 3.97 -0.71
C TYR A 264 10.93 4.63 -1.68
N LEU A 265 10.15 5.56 -1.15
CA LEU A 265 9.29 6.44 -1.94
C LEU A 265 10.07 7.70 -2.29
N ALA A 266 10.01 8.12 -3.54
CA ALA A 266 10.69 9.30 -4.05
C ALA A 266 9.87 10.01 -5.13
N SER A 267 10.21 11.24 -5.44
CA SER A 267 9.65 11.93 -6.60
C SER A 267 10.09 11.27 -7.92
N PRO A 268 9.31 11.36 -9.01
CA PRO A 268 9.70 10.80 -10.31
C PRO A 268 11.11 11.15 -10.79
N PRO A 269 11.61 12.39 -10.69
CA PRO A 269 12.98 12.68 -11.08
C PRO A 269 14.02 11.98 -10.18
N LEU A 270 13.79 11.85 -8.87
CA LEU A 270 14.69 11.09 -8.00
C LEU A 270 14.66 9.59 -8.31
N VAL A 271 13.53 9.04 -8.75
CA VAL A 271 13.47 7.63 -9.24
C VAL A 271 14.43 7.44 -10.42
N VAL A 272 14.44 8.36 -11.38
CA VAL A 272 15.37 8.31 -12.51
C VAL A 272 16.83 8.46 -12.05
N ALA A 273 17.09 9.38 -11.12
CA ALA A 273 18.44 9.58 -10.57
C ALA A 273 18.97 8.31 -9.88
N TYR A 274 18.17 7.67 -9.02
CA TYR A 274 18.57 6.43 -8.35
C TYR A 274 18.69 5.23 -9.31
N ALA A 275 17.94 5.20 -10.40
CA ALA A 275 18.12 4.17 -11.43
C ALA A 275 19.49 4.31 -12.13
N ILE A 276 19.95 5.53 -12.37
CA ILE A 276 21.25 5.82 -12.97
C ILE A 276 22.38 5.53 -11.97
N ALA A 277 22.24 5.97 -10.71
CA ALA A 277 23.22 5.71 -9.66
C ALA A 277 23.30 4.21 -9.35
N GLY A 278 22.15 3.51 -9.35
CA GLY A 278 22.04 2.06 -9.17
C GLY A 278 22.16 1.60 -7.72
N SER A 279 22.37 2.49 -6.74
CA SER A 279 22.59 2.12 -5.34
C SER A 279 22.03 3.17 -4.37
N LEU A 280 21.58 2.72 -3.20
CA LEU A 280 21.19 3.55 -2.05
C LEU A 280 22.40 4.04 -1.25
N GLU A 281 23.59 3.48 -1.50
CA GLU A 281 24.84 3.84 -0.84
C GLU A 281 25.56 5.00 -1.53
N VAL A 282 24.87 5.76 -2.37
CA VAL A 282 25.37 6.96 -3.06
C VAL A 282 24.71 8.19 -2.46
N ASP A 283 25.52 9.17 -2.05
CA ASP A 283 25.02 10.51 -1.72
C ASP A 283 24.86 11.33 -3.01
N LEU A 284 23.62 11.40 -3.50
CA LEU A 284 23.29 12.12 -4.74
C LEU A 284 23.59 13.62 -4.69
N THR A 285 23.85 14.18 -3.52
CA THR A 285 24.15 15.61 -3.34
C THR A 285 25.64 15.93 -3.50
N THR A 286 26.52 14.97 -3.21
CA THR A 286 27.97 15.16 -3.17
C THR A 286 28.76 14.16 -4.02
N GLU A 287 28.15 13.05 -4.42
CA GLU A 287 28.77 12.02 -5.25
C GLU A 287 28.16 12.00 -6.66
N PRO A 288 28.91 11.59 -7.69
CA PRO A 288 28.41 11.56 -9.05
C PRO A 288 27.32 10.49 -9.25
N LEU A 289 26.33 10.79 -10.09
CA LEU A 289 25.36 9.80 -10.59
C LEU A 289 26.04 8.71 -11.43
N GLY A 290 27.11 9.06 -12.11
CA GLY A 290 27.86 8.21 -13.00
C GLY A 290 28.95 8.99 -13.72
N PHE A 291 29.49 8.39 -14.77
CA PHE A 291 30.57 9.01 -15.56
C PHE A 291 30.11 9.13 -17.01
N ASP A 292 30.47 10.24 -17.64
CA ASP A 292 30.20 10.46 -19.08
C ASP A 292 31.06 9.54 -19.96
N THR A 293 30.88 9.63 -21.27
CA THR A 293 31.65 8.84 -22.25
C THR A 293 33.15 9.11 -22.24
N ASP A 294 33.57 10.24 -21.69
CA ASP A 294 34.98 10.65 -21.56
C ASP A 294 35.55 10.26 -20.18
N GLY A 295 34.74 9.67 -19.31
CA GLY A 295 35.11 9.25 -17.95
C GLY A 295 35.06 10.39 -16.93
N ASN A 296 34.45 11.53 -17.22
CA ASN A 296 34.25 12.58 -16.24
C ASN A 296 33.05 12.31 -15.33
N PRO A 297 33.14 12.65 -14.04
CA PRO A 297 32.00 12.49 -13.14
C PRO A 297 30.86 13.45 -13.51
N VAL A 298 29.63 12.97 -13.48
CA VAL A 298 28.41 13.75 -13.73
C VAL A 298 27.60 13.83 -12.44
N MET A 299 27.46 15.04 -11.92
CA MET A 299 26.70 15.29 -10.70
C MET A 299 25.19 15.40 -10.98
N MET A 300 24.36 15.07 -10.00
CA MET A 300 22.90 15.23 -10.11
C MET A 300 22.51 16.67 -10.45
N SER A 301 23.19 17.67 -9.87
CA SER A 301 22.93 19.10 -10.11
C SER A 301 23.12 19.51 -11.57
N GLU A 302 23.98 18.82 -12.33
CA GLU A 302 24.23 19.13 -13.75
C GLU A 302 23.11 18.64 -14.68
N VAL A 303 22.39 17.59 -14.26
CA VAL A 303 21.30 16.98 -15.03
C VAL A 303 19.91 17.32 -14.47
N TRP A 304 19.84 17.96 -13.31
CA TRP A 304 18.58 18.42 -12.76
C TRP A 304 17.98 19.52 -13.66
N PRO A 305 16.67 19.45 -13.99
CA PRO A 305 16.05 20.47 -14.84
C PRO A 305 15.96 21.81 -14.12
N SER A 306 16.18 22.90 -14.85
CA SER A 306 15.94 24.25 -14.35
C SER A 306 14.46 24.60 -14.37
N ASP A 307 14.07 25.63 -13.59
CA ASP A 307 12.68 26.14 -13.57
C ASP A 307 12.25 26.63 -14.97
N GLU A 308 13.18 27.19 -15.76
CA GLU A 308 12.90 27.65 -17.13
C GLU A 308 12.62 26.46 -18.08
N GLU A 309 13.43 25.41 -18.01
CA GLU A 309 13.23 24.17 -18.79
C GLU A 309 11.88 23.53 -18.44
N LEU A 310 11.56 23.48 -17.15
CA LEU A 310 10.30 22.93 -16.67
C LEU A 310 9.10 23.78 -17.11
N ALA A 311 9.18 25.11 -16.97
CA ALA A 311 8.11 26.02 -17.40
C ALA A 311 7.85 25.91 -18.91
N LYS A 312 8.91 25.77 -19.71
CA LYS A 312 8.80 25.55 -21.16
C LYS A 312 8.10 24.21 -21.46
N ALA A 313 8.45 23.13 -20.78
CA ALA A 313 7.82 21.83 -20.97
C ALA A 313 6.34 21.87 -20.56
N LEU A 314 6.02 22.51 -19.43
CA LEU A 314 4.65 22.69 -18.96
C LEU A 314 3.77 23.46 -19.96
N SER A 315 4.35 24.44 -20.68
CA SER A 315 3.59 25.21 -21.69
C SER A 315 3.14 24.40 -22.90
N ALA A 316 3.69 23.20 -23.10
CA ALA A 316 3.23 22.28 -24.14
C ALA A 316 1.92 21.56 -23.80
N ILE A 317 1.50 21.57 -22.54
CA ILE A 317 0.25 20.93 -22.10
C ILE A 317 -0.93 21.81 -22.49
N THR A 318 -1.90 21.22 -23.21
CA THR A 318 -3.07 21.93 -23.72
C THR A 318 -4.39 21.27 -23.27
N PRO A 319 -5.48 22.03 -23.12
CA PRO A 319 -6.79 21.49 -22.81
C PRO A 319 -7.30 20.46 -23.83
N SER A 320 -6.84 20.53 -25.08
CA SER A 320 -7.22 19.58 -26.13
C SER A 320 -6.73 18.16 -25.84
N MET A 321 -5.56 17.98 -25.23
CA MET A 321 -5.03 16.66 -24.84
C MET A 321 -5.98 15.95 -23.89
N PHE A 322 -6.51 16.68 -22.90
CA PHE A 322 -7.47 16.13 -21.93
C PHE A 322 -8.81 15.81 -22.61
N ARG A 323 -9.38 16.76 -23.37
CA ARG A 323 -10.68 16.57 -24.02
C ARG A 323 -10.67 15.37 -24.96
N GLN A 324 -9.63 15.24 -25.78
CA GLN A 324 -9.49 14.15 -26.72
C GLN A 324 -9.43 12.80 -26.00
N ARG A 325 -8.57 12.68 -24.97
CA ARG A 325 -8.44 11.43 -24.22
C ARG A 325 -9.67 11.06 -23.41
N TYR A 326 -10.39 12.05 -22.86
CA TYR A 326 -11.67 11.78 -22.18
C TYR A 326 -12.78 11.40 -23.15
N ALA A 327 -12.83 11.99 -24.34
CA ALA A 327 -13.81 11.60 -25.37
C ALA A 327 -13.61 10.15 -25.82
N ASP A 328 -12.34 9.71 -25.96
CA ASP A 328 -11.99 8.35 -26.38
C ASP A 328 -12.08 7.31 -25.24
N ALA A 329 -12.17 7.75 -23.99
CA ALA A 329 -12.12 6.86 -22.83
C ALA A 329 -13.27 5.83 -22.78
N MET A 330 -14.41 6.16 -23.39
CA MET A 330 -15.59 5.27 -23.50
C MET A 330 -15.58 4.41 -24.76
N ASN A 331 -14.62 4.61 -25.67
CA ASN A 331 -14.52 3.90 -26.93
C ASN A 331 -13.40 2.85 -26.84
N GLU A 332 -13.65 1.75 -26.14
CA GLU A 332 -12.69 0.65 -26.02
C GLU A 332 -13.22 -0.60 -26.71
N PRO A 333 -12.74 -0.93 -27.92
CA PRO A 333 -13.24 -2.07 -28.70
C PRO A 333 -13.16 -3.41 -27.96
N ARG A 334 -12.17 -3.59 -27.06
CA ARG A 334 -12.06 -4.79 -26.25
C ARG A 334 -13.18 -4.88 -25.22
N TRP A 335 -13.54 -3.75 -24.60
CA TRP A 335 -14.68 -3.69 -23.70
C TRP A 335 -15.99 -3.96 -24.43
N ASP A 336 -16.19 -3.33 -25.58
CA ASP A 336 -17.40 -3.46 -26.39
C ASP A 336 -17.56 -4.88 -26.96
N SER A 337 -16.47 -5.62 -27.15
CA SER A 337 -16.48 -7.01 -27.62
C SER A 337 -16.83 -8.04 -26.54
N ILE A 338 -16.87 -7.64 -25.26
CA ILE A 338 -17.24 -8.56 -24.18
C ILE A 338 -18.73 -8.89 -24.29
N PRO A 339 -19.10 -10.19 -24.45
CA PRO A 339 -20.50 -10.56 -24.55
C PRO A 339 -21.19 -10.29 -23.20
N ALA A 340 -22.07 -9.30 -23.18
CA ALA A 340 -22.93 -9.03 -22.04
C ALA A 340 -24.22 -9.85 -22.15
N LYS A 341 -24.61 -10.53 -21.09
CA LYS A 341 -25.93 -11.16 -20.97
C LYS A 341 -26.89 -10.13 -20.41
N ASP A 342 -27.99 -9.90 -21.10
CA ASP A 342 -29.08 -9.06 -20.58
C ASP A 342 -29.87 -9.85 -19.53
N THR A 343 -29.35 -9.85 -18.31
CA THR A 343 -29.98 -10.52 -17.16
C THR A 343 -30.00 -9.57 -15.97
N PRO A 344 -31.08 -9.55 -15.16
CA PRO A 344 -31.16 -8.70 -13.98
C PRO A 344 -30.23 -9.12 -12.85
N LEU A 345 -29.70 -10.34 -12.91
CA LEU A 345 -28.79 -10.90 -11.91
C LEU A 345 -27.48 -11.33 -12.58
N TYR A 346 -26.38 -11.15 -11.87
CA TYR A 346 -25.08 -11.62 -12.32
C TYR A 346 -25.08 -13.15 -12.50
N PRO A 347 -24.66 -13.68 -13.67
CA PRO A 347 -24.65 -15.10 -13.94
C PRO A 347 -23.41 -15.76 -13.30
N TRP A 348 -23.48 -16.08 -12.03
CA TRP A 348 -22.38 -16.71 -11.29
C TRP A 348 -21.96 -18.04 -11.92
N GLU A 349 -20.67 -18.23 -12.11
CA GLU A 349 -20.06 -19.45 -12.59
C GLU A 349 -19.34 -20.15 -11.43
N ALA A 350 -19.86 -21.31 -11.01
CA ALA A 350 -19.33 -22.04 -9.86
C ALA A 350 -17.89 -22.49 -10.01
N GLU A 351 -17.44 -22.78 -11.26
CA GLU A 351 -16.08 -23.24 -11.55
C GLU A 351 -15.11 -22.07 -11.83
N SER A 352 -15.56 -20.83 -11.83
CA SER A 352 -14.68 -19.68 -12.03
C SER A 352 -13.58 -19.64 -10.98
N THR A 353 -12.35 -19.44 -11.40
CA THR A 353 -11.19 -19.27 -10.51
C THR A 353 -10.87 -17.80 -10.24
N TYR A 354 -11.61 -16.85 -10.84
CA TYR A 354 -11.45 -15.40 -10.68
C TYR A 354 -12.60 -14.72 -9.96
N ILE A 355 -13.86 -15.08 -10.27
CA ILE A 355 -15.05 -14.43 -9.71
C ILE A 355 -15.98 -15.53 -9.20
N ARG A 356 -16.24 -15.56 -7.89
CA ARG A 356 -17.10 -16.55 -7.25
C ARG A 356 -18.13 -15.87 -6.38
N LEU A 357 -19.32 -16.46 -6.31
CA LEU A 357 -20.35 -16.03 -5.36
C LEU A 357 -19.78 -16.08 -3.93
N PRO A 358 -19.67 -14.95 -3.24
CA PRO A 358 -19.14 -14.92 -1.88
C PRO A 358 -20.12 -15.51 -0.89
N THR A 359 -19.58 -16.05 0.21
CA THR A 359 -20.39 -16.70 1.27
C THR A 359 -20.89 -15.72 2.33
N PHE A 360 -20.62 -14.43 2.20
CA PHE A 360 -20.99 -13.41 3.20
C PHE A 360 -22.51 -13.31 3.44
N PHE A 361 -23.28 -13.62 2.42
CA PHE A 361 -24.76 -13.55 2.46
C PHE A 361 -25.43 -14.90 2.71
N SER A 362 -24.63 -15.96 2.89
CA SER A 362 -25.17 -17.29 3.17
C SER A 362 -25.78 -17.33 4.58
N GLY A 363 -27.03 -17.73 4.67
CA GLY A 363 -27.73 -17.83 5.95
C GLY A 363 -28.27 -16.50 6.50
N LEU A 364 -28.31 -15.44 5.69
CA LEU A 364 -28.98 -14.20 6.09
C LEU A 364 -30.49 -14.40 6.27
N SER A 365 -31.00 -13.78 7.32
CA SER A 365 -32.45 -13.69 7.58
C SER A 365 -32.92 -12.25 7.48
N ALA A 366 -34.20 -12.02 7.27
CA ALA A 366 -34.80 -10.69 7.25
C ALA A 366 -34.70 -9.97 8.61
N GLU A 367 -34.60 -10.71 9.69
CA GLU A 367 -34.41 -10.19 11.04
C GLU A 367 -32.94 -10.38 11.46
N PRO A 368 -32.30 -9.38 12.05
CA PRO A 368 -30.93 -9.50 12.55
C PRO A 368 -30.85 -10.56 13.65
N SER A 369 -29.81 -11.38 13.61
CA SER A 369 -29.54 -12.29 14.74
C SER A 369 -29.04 -11.48 15.95
N PRO A 370 -29.38 -11.90 17.18
CA PRO A 370 -28.85 -11.26 18.37
C PRO A 370 -27.31 -11.36 18.41
N ILE A 371 -26.68 -10.40 19.06
CA ILE A 371 -25.26 -10.48 19.37
C ILE A 371 -25.09 -11.52 20.48
N GLU A 372 -24.27 -12.52 20.19
CA GLU A 372 -23.92 -13.57 21.15
C GLU A 372 -22.54 -13.26 21.75
N SER A 373 -22.34 -13.65 23.02
CA SER A 373 -21.02 -13.66 23.64
C SER A 373 -20.05 -14.50 22.81
N ILE A 374 -18.78 -14.16 22.90
CA ILE A 374 -17.72 -14.94 22.27
C ILE A 374 -17.11 -15.79 23.37
N ASP A 375 -17.42 -17.09 23.37
CA ASP A 375 -17.02 -17.98 24.44
C ASP A 375 -15.94 -18.94 23.95
N GLN A 376 -14.93 -19.16 24.79
CA GLN A 376 -13.83 -20.12 24.57
C GLN A 376 -13.11 -19.91 23.23
N ALA A 377 -12.88 -18.64 22.83
CA ALA A 377 -12.19 -18.32 21.60
C ALA A 377 -10.69 -18.60 21.69
N ALA A 378 -10.16 -19.36 20.74
CA ALA A 378 -8.73 -19.64 20.66
C ALA A 378 -7.96 -18.50 19.97
N VAL A 379 -6.71 -18.29 20.35
CA VAL A 379 -5.84 -17.31 19.67
C VAL A 379 -5.32 -17.91 18.37
N LEU A 380 -5.69 -17.32 17.24
CA LEU A 380 -5.16 -17.72 15.93
C LEU A 380 -3.76 -17.12 15.68
N LEU A 381 -3.59 -15.86 16.07
CA LEU A 381 -2.35 -15.12 15.85
C LEU A 381 -2.07 -14.18 17.04
N LYS A 382 -0.80 -14.10 17.44
CA LYS A 382 -0.27 -13.09 18.34
C LYS A 382 0.77 -12.27 17.59
N LEU A 383 0.46 -11.00 17.36
CA LEU A 383 1.18 -10.11 16.45
C LEU A 383 1.73 -8.90 17.19
N GLY A 384 2.83 -8.35 16.70
CA GLY A 384 3.43 -7.12 17.22
C GLY A 384 2.75 -5.85 16.71
N ASP A 385 3.49 -4.74 16.80
CA ASP A 385 3.06 -3.41 16.36
C ASP A 385 3.03 -3.24 14.84
N SER A 386 2.26 -2.27 14.37
CA SER A 386 2.22 -1.80 12.98
C SER A 386 1.95 -2.92 11.95
N ILE A 387 1.09 -3.85 12.30
CA ILE A 387 0.61 -4.85 11.34
C ILE A 387 -0.25 -4.15 10.30
N THR A 388 0.24 -4.13 9.07
CA THR A 388 -0.41 -3.43 7.96
C THR A 388 -1.54 -4.26 7.35
N THR A 389 -2.45 -3.61 6.62
CA THR A 389 -3.44 -4.31 5.79
C THR A 389 -2.79 -5.16 4.70
N ASP A 390 -1.55 -4.85 4.30
CA ASP A 390 -0.76 -5.70 3.39
C ASP A 390 -0.25 -6.99 4.08
N HIS A 391 0.06 -6.94 5.38
CA HIS A 391 0.35 -8.15 6.16
C HIS A 391 -0.88 -9.04 6.29
N ILE A 392 -2.06 -8.45 6.50
CA ILE A 392 -3.31 -9.19 6.70
C ILE A 392 -3.84 -9.74 5.36
N SER A 393 -3.86 -8.93 4.31
CA SER A 393 -4.37 -9.31 2.99
C SER A 393 -3.40 -8.89 1.89
N PRO A 394 -2.41 -9.73 1.56
CA PRO A 394 -1.42 -9.42 0.51
C PRO A 394 -2.07 -9.32 -0.86
N ALA A 395 -1.45 -8.52 -1.75
CA ALA A 395 -1.92 -8.34 -3.12
C ALA A 395 -1.01 -8.98 -4.17
N GLY A 396 0.23 -9.29 -3.80
CA GLY A 396 1.27 -9.83 -4.69
C GLY A 396 1.06 -11.27 -5.14
N SER A 397 2.08 -11.82 -5.77
CA SER A 397 2.11 -13.23 -6.18
C SER A 397 2.19 -14.17 -4.97
N PHE A 398 1.83 -15.43 -5.18
CA PHE A 398 1.84 -16.46 -4.15
C PHE A 398 2.39 -17.79 -4.69
N PRO A 399 3.01 -18.62 -3.84
CA PRO A 399 3.64 -19.88 -4.26
C PRO A 399 2.60 -20.97 -4.54
N ALA A 400 2.95 -21.92 -5.42
CA ALA A 400 2.12 -23.09 -5.70
C ALA A 400 1.96 -24.04 -4.49
N SER A 401 2.95 -24.04 -3.58
CA SER A 401 2.94 -24.86 -2.37
C SER A 401 2.03 -24.31 -1.26
N GLY A 402 1.66 -23.02 -1.32
CA GLY A 402 0.77 -22.40 -0.35
C GLY A 402 -0.70 -22.79 -0.55
N PRO A 403 -1.58 -22.51 0.42
CA PRO A 403 -3.00 -22.90 0.36
C PRO A 403 -3.74 -22.38 -0.90
N ALA A 404 -3.51 -21.12 -1.29
CA ALA A 404 -4.12 -20.54 -2.49
C ALA A 404 -3.59 -21.19 -3.78
N GLY A 405 -2.29 -21.47 -3.84
CA GLY A 405 -1.68 -22.15 -4.98
C GLY A 405 -2.18 -23.59 -5.14
N LYS A 406 -2.22 -24.36 -4.06
CA LYS A 406 -2.80 -25.72 -4.06
C LYS A 406 -4.23 -25.73 -4.57
N TRP A 407 -5.05 -24.79 -4.10
CA TRP A 407 -6.45 -24.67 -4.54
C TRP A 407 -6.58 -24.43 -6.06
N LEU A 408 -5.67 -23.66 -6.66
CA LEU A 408 -5.63 -23.43 -8.11
C LEU A 408 -5.12 -24.67 -8.87
N VAL A 409 -4.06 -25.32 -8.40
CA VAL A 409 -3.51 -26.54 -9.02
C VAL A 409 -4.55 -27.65 -9.06
N GLU A 410 -5.32 -27.85 -7.99
CA GLU A 410 -6.43 -28.81 -7.92
C GLU A 410 -7.52 -28.54 -8.96
N ARG A 411 -7.60 -27.30 -9.49
CA ARG A 411 -8.53 -26.86 -10.56
C ARG A 411 -7.87 -26.76 -11.92
N GLY A 412 -6.66 -27.33 -12.08
CA GLY A 412 -5.96 -27.40 -13.34
C GLY A 412 -5.32 -26.09 -13.81
N VAL A 413 -5.25 -25.06 -12.95
CA VAL A 413 -4.60 -23.78 -13.29
C VAL A 413 -3.08 -23.96 -13.23
N GLN A 414 -2.39 -23.64 -14.32
CA GLN A 414 -0.94 -23.72 -14.40
C GLN A 414 -0.29 -22.60 -13.58
N ARG A 415 0.94 -22.82 -13.10
CA ARG A 415 1.70 -21.84 -12.32
C ARG A 415 1.87 -20.49 -13.02
N SER A 416 2.08 -20.50 -14.34
CA SER A 416 2.16 -19.32 -15.20
C SER A 416 0.89 -18.46 -15.16
N ASP A 417 -0.27 -19.05 -14.86
CA ASP A 417 -1.58 -18.43 -14.93
C ASP A 417 -2.13 -18.04 -13.54
N PHE A 418 -1.31 -18.20 -12.49
CA PHE A 418 -1.73 -17.88 -11.11
C PHE A 418 -2.06 -16.40 -10.94
N ASN A 419 -1.32 -15.51 -11.61
CA ASN A 419 -1.37 -14.09 -11.37
C ASN A 419 -1.10 -13.75 -9.89
N SER A 420 -1.85 -12.82 -9.32
CA SER A 420 -1.65 -12.33 -7.97
C SER A 420 -2.95 -12.42 -7.13
N PHE A 421 -2.84 -12.30 -5.82
CA PHE A 421 -4.01 -12.14 -4.94
C PHE A 421 -4.89 -10.96 -5.39
N GLY A 422 -4.27 -9.83 -5.76
CA GLY A 422 -4.98 -8.65 -6.24
C GLY A 422 -5.81 -8.91 -7.51
N SER A 423 -5.29 -9.70 -8.45
CA SER A 423 -6.00 -10.07 -9.68
C SER A 423 -7.19 -11.00 -9.39
N ARG A 424 -7.12 -11.79 -8.32
CA ARG A 424 -8.14 -12.78 -7.95
C ARG A 424 -9.02 -12.34 -6.78
N ARG A 425 -9.02 -11.05 -6.45
CA ARG A 425 -9.81 -10.51 -5.30
C ARG A 425 -11.32 -10.71 -5.41
N GLY A 426 -11.85 -11.04 -6.60
CA GLY A 426 -13.24 -11.47 -6.82
C GLY A 426 -13.51 -12.92 -6.41
N ASN A 427 -12.49 -13.66 -5.96
CA ASN A 427 -12.59 -15.04 -5.52
C ASN A 427 -12.26 -15.16 -4.01
N HIS A 428 -13.29 -15.28 -3.19
CA HIS A 428 -13.13 -15.37 -1.73
C HIS A 428 -12.32 -16.60 -1.28
N GLU A 429 -12.32 -17.69 -2.05
CA GLU A 429 -11.54 -18.89 -1.76
C GLU A 429 -10.04 -18.64 -1.81
N ILE A 430 -9.59 -17.86 -2.81
CA ILE A 430 -8.19 -17.44 -2.92
C ILE A 430 -7.83 -16.44 -1.84
N MET A 431 -8.69 -15.43 -1.63
CA MET A 431 -8.40 -14.35 -0.66
C MET A 431 -8.39 -14.85 0.77
N MET A 432 -9.29 -15.76 1.15
CA MET A 432 -9.30 -16.39 2.47
C MET A 432 -8.01 -17.18 2.74
N ARG A 433 -7.51 -17.91 1.73
CA ARG A 433 -6.26 -18.69 1.79
C ARG A 433 -5.02 -17.79 1.81
N GLY A 434 -5.16 -16.55 1.34
CA GLY A 434 -4.12 -15.52 1.39
C GLY A 434 -4.17 -14.63 2.64
N THR A 435 -5.20 -14.76 3.47
CA THR A 435 -5.32 -13.95 4.67
C THR A 435 -4.23 -14.32 5.67
N PHE A 436 -3.49 -13.30 6.13
CA PHE A 436 -2.26 -13.41 6.93
C PHE A 436 -1.13 -14.21 6.26
N ALA A 437 -1.12 -14.32 4.93
CA ALA A 437 -0.09 -15.04 4.19
C ALA A 437 1.02 -14.13 3.62
N ASN A 438 1.14 -12.89 4.09
CA ASN A 438 2.25 -12.04 3.70
C ASN A 438 3.58 -12.66 4.13
N VAL A 439 4.58 -12.62 3.25
CA VAL A 439 5.89 -13.23 3.46
C VAL A 439 6.71 -12.62 4.62
N ARG A 440 6.28 -11.46 5.13
CA ARG A 440 6.96 -10.72 6.22
C ARG A 440 6.20 -10.68 7.54
N ILE A 441 4.99 -11.24 7.58
CA ILE A 441 4.25 -11.30 8.84
C ILE A 441 4.98 -12.23 9.83
N ARG A 442 5.02 -11.83 11.09
CA ARG A 442 5.62 -12.62 12.15
C ARG A 442 4.60 -12.91 13.23
N ASN A 443 4.30 -14.19 13.41
CA ASN A 443 3.42 -14.65 14.47
C ASN A 443 4.28 -15.09 15.68
N GLN A 444 4.15 -14.39 16.81
CA GLN A 444 4.90 -14.69 18.03
C GLN A 444 4.62 -16.10 18.60
N MET A 445 3.47 -16.70 18.22
CA MET A 445 3.14 -18.10 18.58
C MET A 445 3.86 -19.14 17.70
N ALA A 446 4.50 -18.69 16.61
CA ALA A 446 5.31 -19.53 15.71
C ALA A 446 6.75 -18.98 15.64
N PRO A 447 7.51 -19.00 16.76
CA PRO A 447 8.83 -18.39 16.84
C PRO A 447 9.80 -19.00 15.83
N GLY A 448 10.66 -18.16 15.26
CA GLY A 448 11.64 -18.58 14.25
C GLY A 448 11.07 -18.71 12.84
N THR A 449 9.78 -18.39 12.61
CA THR A 449 9.18 -18.34 11.29
C THR A 449 8.94 -16.91 10.83
N GLU A 450 9.01 -16.69 9.52
CA GLU A 450 8.56 -15.48 8.86
C GLU A 450 7.59 -15.89 7.76
N GLY A 451 6.46 -15.20 7.65
CA GLY A 451 5.38 -15.55 6.71
C GLY A 451 4.11 -16.03 7.40
N GLY A 452 3.14 -16.47 6.61
CA GLY A 452 1.80 -16.84 7.05
C GLY A 452 1.71 -18.17 7.79
N PHE A 453 2.41 -18.27 8.92
CA PHE A 453 2.46 -19.48 9.73
C PHE A 453 1.76 -19.28 11.09
N ALA A 454 1.13 -20.35 11.56
CA ALA A 454 0.50 -20.43 12.87
C ALA A 454 0.71 -21.83 13.47
N LYS A 455 0.49 -21.93 14.79
CA LYS A 455 0.55 -23.19 15.48
C LYS A 455 -0.78 -23.93 15.31
N HIS A 456 -0.72 -25.17 14.85
CA HIS A 456 -1.90 -26.03 14.75
C HIS A 456 -2.47 -26.30 16.15
N PRO A 457 -3.76 -26.05 16.40
CA PRO A 457 -4.32 -26.04 17.76
C PRO A 457 -4.29 -27.41 18.46
N GLN A 458 -4.28 -28.51 17.72
CA GLN A 458 -4.29 -29.86 18.28
C GLN A 458 -2.91 -30.51 18.29
N SER A 459 -2.15 -30.45 17.18
CA SER A 459 -0.84 -31.11 17.07
C SER A 459 0.32 -30.26 17.59
N GLY A 460 0.15 -28.95 17.68
CA GLY A 460 1.22 -28.01 18.01
C GLY A 460 2.23 -27.76 16.88
N GLU A 461 2.05 -28.38 15.72
CA GLU A 461 2.91 -28.21 14.54
C GLU A 461 2.72 -26.82 13.91
N ILE A 462 3.77 -26.32 13.25
CA ILE A 462 3.72 -25.08 12.51
C ILE A 462 3.15 -25.36 11.12
N VAL A 463 2.00 -24.77 10.83
CA VAL A 463 1.24 -24.92 9.58
C VAL A 463 0.88 -23.55 9.02
N SER A 464 0.25 -23.49 7.85
CA SER A 464 -0.26 -22.21 7.36
C SER A 464 -1.38 -21.67 8.27
N VAL A 465 -1.52 -20.34 8.32
CA VAL A 465 -2.62 -19.70 9.09
C VAL A 465 -3.98 -20.23 8.64
N PHE A 466 -4.15 -20.46 7.34
CA PHE A 466 -5.38 -21.03 6.79
C PHE A 466 -5.67 -22.44 7.34
N ASP A 467 -4.66 -23.30 7.35
CA ASP A 467 -4.81 -24.68 7.86
C ASP A 467 -5.05 -24.69 9.38
N ALA A 468 -4.34 -23.84 10.14
CA ALA A 468 -4.57 -23.69 11.57
C ALA A 468 -5.99 -23.19 11.90
N ALA A 469 -6.48 -22.21 11.11
CA ALA A 469 -7.83 -21.69 11.28
C ALA A 469 -8.92 -22.75 11.02
N ASN A 470 -8.73 -23.59 10.01
CA ASN A 470 -9.67 -24.68 9.68
C ASN A 470 -9.58 -25.89 10.62
N ALA A 471 -8.49 -26.03 11.37
CA ALA A 471 -8.32 -27.12 12.31
C ALA A 471 -9.08 -26.92 13.63
N TYR A 472 -9.73 -25.77 13.83
CA TYR A 472 -10.51 -25.44 15.02
C TYR A 472 -11.85 -24.83 14.62
N ASP A 473 -12.93 -25.53 14.93
CA ASP A 473 -14.31 -25.12 14.58
C ASP A 473 -14.87 -24.00 15.49
N GLY A 474 -14.24 -23.75 16.64
CA GLY A 474 -14.65 -22.71 17.59
C GLY A 474 -14.30 -21.28 17.14
N PRO A 475 -14.80 -20.28 17.89
CA PRO A 475 -14.47 -18.89 17.64
C PRO A 475 -12.98 -18.64 17.85
N LYS A 476 -12.46 -17.64 17.14
CA LYS A 476 -11.04 -17.26 17.17
C LYS A 476 -10.87 -15.79 17.49
N VAL A 477 -9.74 -15.45 18.11
CA VAL A 477 -9.30 -14.07 18.34
C VAL A 477 -7.91 -13.86 17.77
N VAL A 478 -7.58 -12.60 17.45
CA VAL A 478 -6.25 -12.15 17.11
C VAL A 478 -5.79 -11.16 18.17
N LEU A 479 -4.59 -11.36 18.73
CA LEU A 479 -3.92 -10.41 19.59
C LEU A 479 -2.93 -9.59 18.77
N ALA A 480 -2.88 -8.27 18.97
CA ALA A 480 -1.99 -7.40 18.24
C ALA A 480 -1.50 -6.22 19.09
N GLY A 481 -0.42 -5.61 18.65
CA GLY A 481 0.14 -4.39 19.23
C GLY A 481 -0.53 -3.12 18.72
N SER A 482 0.25 -2.05 18.67
CA SER A 482 -0.18 -0.71 18.24
C SER A 482 -0.37 -0.61 16.73
N GLN A 483 -1.26 0.30 16.29
CA GLN A 483 -1.49 0.63 14.88
C GLN A 483 -1.91 -0.57 14.01
N TYR A 484 -2.72 -1.48 14.54
CA TYR A 484 -3.20 -2.64 13.80
C TYR A 484 -4.07 -2.20 12.61
N GLY A 485 -3.74 -2.71 11.42
CA GLY A 485 -4.44 -2.42 10.17
C GLY A 485 -4.02 -1.12 9.49
N THR A 486 -2.86 -0.57 9.83
CA THR A 486 -2.31 0.62 9.15
C THR A 486 -2.07 0.36 7.67
N GLY A 487 -2.05 1.41 6.85
CA GLY A 487 -1.75 1.36 5.43
C GLY A 487 -2.97 1.48 4.51
N SER A 488 -3.10 0.59 3.53
CA SER A 488 -4.18 0.64 2.53
C SER A 488 -5.55 0.33 3.12
N SER A 489 -6.60 1.05 2.67
CA SER A 489 -7.98 0.79 3.06
C SER A 489 -8.54 -0.48 2.38
N ARG A 490 -8.01 -1.65 2.72
CA ARG A 490 -8.43 -2.94 2.16
C ARG A 490 -9.51 -3.56 3.01
N ASP A 491 -10.71 -3.66 2.49
CA ASP A 491 -11.81 -4.41 3.10
C ASP A 491 -11.52 -5.92 3.19
N TRP A 492 -10.77 -6.49 2.25
CA TRP A 492 -10.31 -7.88 2.32
C TRP A 492 -9.50 -8.22 3.58
N ALA A 493 -8.84 -7.24 4.19
CA ALA A 493 -8.18 -7.45 5.47
C ALA A 493 -9.20 -7.78 6.60
N ALA A 494 -10.41 -7.25 6.53
CA ALA A 494 -11.51 -7.60 7.45
C ALA A 494 -12.31 -8.81 6.95
N LYS A 495 -12.63 -8.89 5.65
CA LYS A 495 -13.36 -10.02 5.04
C LYS A 495 -12.63 -11.34 5.24
N GLY A 496 -11.32 -11.38 4.96
CA GLY A 496 -10.51 -12.58 5.15
C GLY A 496 -10.44 -12.98 6.62
N THR A 497 -10.23 -12.03 7.51
CA THR A 497 -10.23 -12.24 8.96
C THR A 497 -11.56 -12.89 9.43
N TYR A 498 -12.68 -12.36 8.97
CA TYR A 498 -14.00 -12.93 9.22
C TYR A 498 -14.14 -14.36 8.68
N LEU A 499 -13.73 -14.61 7.44
CA LEU A 499 -13.82 -15.92 6.79
C LEU A 499 -12.97 -17.01 7.47
N LEU A 500 -11.89 -16.62 8.15
CA LEU A 500 -11.10 -17.54 8.99
C LEU A 500 -11.76 -17.84 10.35
N GLY A 501 -12.95 -17.29 10.61
CA GLY A 501 -13.69 -17.51 11.85
C GLY A 501 -13.24 -16.66 13.03
N VAL A 502 -12.46 -15.60 12.79
CA VAL A 502 -12.08 -14.63 13.81
C VAL A 502 -13.29 -13.80 14.18
N LYS A 503 -13.61 -13.75 15.48
CA LYS A 503 -14.75 -13.01 16.04
C LYS A 503 -14.35 -11.67 16.65
N ALA A 504 -13.16 -11.59 17.21
CA ALA A 504 -12.62 -10.34 17.76
C ALA A 504 -11.13 -10.18 17.47
N VAL A 505 -10.71 -8.93 17.41
CA VAL A 505 -9.29 -8.53 17.41
C VAL A 505 -9.06 -7.67 18.64
N ILE A 506 -8.09 -8.03 19.48
CA ILE A 506 -7.70 -7.29 20.67
C ILE A 506 -6.33 -6.70 20.41
N ALA A 507 -6.24 -5.38 20.31
CA ALA A 507 -5.01 -4.68 19.95
C ALA A 507 -4.74 -3.51 20.92
N THR A 508 -3.51 -3.01 20.95
CA THR A 508 -3.19 -1.80 21.71
C THR A 508 -3.82 -0.57 21.05
N SER A 509 -3.81 -0.51 19.72
CA SER A 509 -4.55 0.51 18.95
C SER A 509 -4.83 0.06 17.53
N PHE A 510 -5.82 0.68 16.90
CA PHE A 510 -6.22 0.39 15.52
C PHE A 510 -6.01 1.61 14.62
N GLU A 511 -5.68 1.32 13.36
CA GLU A 511 -5.91 2.28 12.28
C GLU A 511 -7.43 2.42 12.04
N ARG A 512 -7.88 3.66 11.83
CA ARG A 512 -9.30 4.00 11.84
C ARG A 512 -10.11 3.29 10.75
N ILE A 513 -9.60 3.25 9.51
CA ILE A 513 -10.33 2.66 8.37
C ILE A 513 -10.47 1.16 8.56
N HIS A 514 -9.38 0.49 8.96
CA HIS A 514 -9.41 -0.96 9.19
C HIS A 514 -10.33 -1.35 10.34
N ARG A 515 -10.33 -0.57 11.42
CA ARG A 515 -11.27 -0.74 12.53
C ARG A 515 -12.73 -0.68 12.04
N SER A 516 -13.08 0.31 11.22
CA SER A 516 -14.42 0.44 10.64
C SER A 516 -14.76 -0.74 9.73
N ASN A 517 -13.79 -1.24 8.94
CA ASN A 517 -13.97 -2.43 8.11
C ASN A 517 -14.21 -3.70 8.94
N LEU A 518 -13.50 -3.87 10.07
CA LEU A 518 -13.74 -4.98 10.99
C LEU A 518 -15.19 -4.97 11.50
N VAL A 519 -15.65 -3.80 11.98
CA VAL A 519 -17.05 -3.62 12.42
C VAL A 519 -18.02 -3.97 11.30
N GLY A 520 -17.84 -3.42 10.10
CA GLY A 520 -18.67 -3.67 8.93
C GLY A 520 -18.73 -5.15 8.53
N MET A 521 -17.69 -5.93 8.83
CA MET A 521 -17.66 -7.38 8.60
C MET A 521 -18.11 -8.19 9.82
N GLY A 522 -18.46 -7.55 10.93
CA GLY A 522 -18.88 -8.21 12.17
C GLY A 522 -17.75 -8.91 12.92
N VAL A 523 -16.55 -8.36 12.83
CA VAL A 523 -15.41 -8.71 13.69
C VAL A 523 -15.29 -7.62 14.75
N LEU A 524 -15.37 -7.97 16.02
CA LEU A 524 -15.36 -7.00 17.14
C LEU A 524 -13.95 -6.45 17.40
N PRO A 525 -13.69 -5.16 17.20
CA PRO A 525 -12.41 -4.57 17.58
C PRO A 525 -12.43 -4.16 19.05
N LEU A 526 -11.41 -4.58 19.80
CA LEU A 526 -11.21 -4.29 21.21
C LEU A 526 -9.83 -3.68 21.44
N THR A 527 -9.74 -2.62 22.25
CA THR A 527 -8.43 -2.08 22.66
C THR A 527 -8.14 -2.41 24.12
N PHE A 528 -6.90 -2.86 24.39
CA PHE A 528 -6.41 -2.96 25.75
C PHE A 528 -6.55 -1.59 26.46
N LYS A 529 -6.66 -1.62 27.78
CA LYS A 529 -6.61 -0.42 28.60
C LYS A 529 -5.28 0.31 28.39
N GLU A 530 -5.28 1.62 28.53
CA GLU A 530 -4.08 2.44 28.38
C GLU A 530 -2.93 1.93 29.28
N GLY A 531 -1.78 1.71 28.68
CA GLY A 531 -0.60 1.14 29.34
C GLY A 531 -0.57 -0.39 29.41
N GLU A 532 -1.62 -1.08 28.95
CA GLU A 532 -1.67 -2.54 28.88
C GLU A 532 -1.49 -3.06 27.44
N SER A 533 -0.93 -4.25 27.33
CA SER A 533 -0.78 -5.01 26.08
C SER A 533 -0.83 -6.50 26.37
N HIS A 534 -0.93 -7.30 25.33
CA HIS A 534 -0.82 -8.76 25.49
C HIS A 534 0.50 -9.20 26.16
N GLU A 535 1.56 -8.40 25.99
CA GLU A 535 2.87 -8.68 26.60
C GLU A 535 2.87 -8.32 28.09
N SER A 536 2.40 -7.12 28.44
CA SER A 536 2.36 -6.66 29.84
C SER A 536 1.42 -7.50 30.72
N LEU A 537 0.37 -8.07 30.12
CA LEU A 537 -0.56 -8.99 30.80
C LEU A 537 -0.08 -10.45 30.84
N GLY A 538 1.05 -10.75 30.20
CA GLY A 538 1.62 -12.10 30.16
C GLY A 538 0.74 -13.10 29.38
N LEU A 539 0.00 -12.63 28.37
CA LEU A 539 -0.79 -13.46 27.48
C LEU A 539 0.15 -14.09 26.44
N ASP A 540 0.22 -15.41 26.42
CA ASP A 540 1.16 -16.13 25.54
C ASP A 540 0.50 -16.70 24.27
N GLY A 541 -0.85 -16.67 24.19
CA GLY A 541 -1.64 -17.14 23.06
C GLY A 541 -2.14 -18.58 23.23
N SER A 542 -1.89 -19.22 24.37
CA SER A 542 -2.45 -20.54 24.69
C SER A 542 -3.79 -20.49 25.41
N GLU A 543 -4.20 -19.29 25.81
CA GLU A 543 -5.43 -19.06 26.54
C GLU A 543 -6.67 -19.16 25.63
N LEU A 544 -7.80 -19.54 26.24
CA LEU A 544 -9.14 -19.39 25.64
C LEU A 544 -9.79 -18.13 26.18
N TYR A 545 -10.44 -17.38 25.31
CA TYR A 545 -10.99 -16.06 25.61
C TYR A 545 -12.50 -16.07 25.66
N ASP A 546 -13.05 -15.49 26.73
CA ASP A 546 -14.47 -15.21 26.88
C ASP A 546 -14.68 -13.69 26.82
N VAL A 547 -15.46 -13.23 25.84
CA VAL A 547 -15.80 -11.83 25.61
C VAL A 547 -17.31 -11.64 25.81
N PRO A 548 -17.77 -11.06 26.92
CA PRO A 548 -19.18 -10.97 27.29
C PRO A 548 -19.87 -9.80 26.57
N VAL A 549 -19.92 -9.84 25.25
CA VAL A 549 -20.65 -8.87 24.43
C VAL A 549 -22.12 -9.31 24.30
N THR A 550 -23.04 -8.33 24.36
CA THR A 550 -24.48 -8.56 24.26
C THR A 550 -25.15 -7.51 23.37
N ASN A 551 -26.43 -7.67 23.06
CA ASN A 551 -27.23 -6.67 22.35
C ASN A 551 -27.28 -5.28 23.01
N GLU A 552 -26.96 -5.20 24.29
CA GLU A 552 -26.97 -3.94 25.04
C GLU A 552 -25.62 -3.20 25.01
N VAL A 553 -24.66 -3.69 24.21
CA VAL A 553 -23.34 -3.07 24.11
C VAL A 553 -23.45 -1.60 23.72
N GLN A 554 -22.73 -0.74 24.44
CA GLN A 554 -22.71 0.70 24.20
C GLN A 554 -21.42 1.11 23.48
N PRO A 555 -21.43 2.22 22.73
CA PRO A 555 -20.22 2.77 22.16
C PRO A 555 -19.14 2.97 23.22
N LEU A 556 -17.90 2.56 22.91
CA LEU A 556 -16.73 2.69 23.78
C LEU A 556 -16.85 2.06 25.18
N GLN A 557 -17.78 1.11 25.35
CA GLN A 557 -17.96 0.38 26.61
C GLN A 557 -16.68 -0.39 26.98
N MET A 558 -16.37 -0.42 28.27
CA MET A 558 -15.36 -1.32 28.84
C MET A 558 -16.00 -2.69 29.10
N LEU A 559 -15.33 -3.75 28.67
CA LEU A 559 -15.70 -5.15 28.94
C LEU A 559 -14.58 -5.82 29.71
N THR A 560 -14.94 -6.63 30.69
CA THR A 560 -13.99 -7.51 31.39
C THR A 560 -13.83 -8.80 30.56
N ILE A 561 -12.66 -8.98 29.96
CA ILE A 561 -12.30 -10.16 29.18
C ILE A 561 -11.66 -11.18 30.11
N THR A 562 -12.06 -12.43 29.98
CA THR A 562 -11.45 -13.54 30.72
C THR A 562 -10.60 -14.38 29.76
N ALA A 563 -9.31 -14.50 30.02
CA ALA A 563 -8.38 -15.37 29.32
C ALA A 563 -8.02 -16.55 30.23
N THR A 564 -8.45 -17.76 29.87
CA THR A 564 -8.28 -18.97 30.68
C THR A 564 -7.19 -19.87 30.07
N ARG A 565 -6.16 -20.15 30.85
CA ARG A 565 -5.07 -21.04 30.46
C ARG A 565 -5.48 -22.52 30.56
N LEU A 566 -4.69 -23.38 29.93
CA LEU A 566 -4.92 -24.83 29.94
C LEU A 566 -4.87 -25.45 31.34
N ASP A 567 -4.16 -24.84 32.28
CA ASP A 567 -4.10 -25.26 33.68
C ASP A 567 -5.31 -24.80 34.52
N GLY A 568 -6.25 -24.11 33.90
CA GLY A 568 -7.45 -23.56 34.54
C GLY A 568 -7.25 -22.20 35.23
N THR A 569 -6.05 -21.64 35.22
CA THR A 569 -5.84 -20.28 35.74
C THR A 569 -6.40 -19.24 34.76
N SER A 570 -7.02 -18.19 35.29
CA SER A 570 -7.64 -17.14 34.48
C SER A 570 -6.99 -15.80 34.75
N ILE A 571 -6.81 -15.04 33.68
CA ILE A 571 -6.40 -13.62 33.69
C ILE A 571 -7.62 -12.81 33.30
N ASN A 572 -8.03 -11.88 34.14
CA ASN A 572 -9.10 -10.94 33.83
C ASN A 572 -8.47 -9.58 33.53
N PHE A 573 -8.84 -8.99 32.41
CA PHE A 573 -8.39 -7.65 32.03
C PHE A 573 -9.53 -6.87 31.38
N GLU A 574 -9.40 -5.55 31.35
CA GLU A 574 -10.39 -4.69 30.73
C GLU A 574 -9.98 -4.33 29.30
N ALA A 575 -10.94 -4.41 28.39
CA ALA A 575 -10.77 -3.97 27.02
C ALA A 575 -11.92 -3.07 26.59
N GLN A 576 -11.60 -2.00 25.86
CA GLN A 576 -12.60 -1.08 25.34
C GLN A 576 -13.13 -1.55 23.99
N VAL A 577 -14.45 -1.64 23.90
CA VAL A 577 -15.15 -1.89 22.62
C VAL A 577 -14.95 -0.71 21.69
N ARG A 578 -14.45 -0.96 20.49
CA ARG A 578 -14.19 0.09 19.51
C ARG A 578 -15.32 0.20 18.47
N LEU A 579 -16.53 0.14 18.96
CA LEU A 579 -17.73 0.62 18.28
C LEU A 579 -17.91 2.09 18.70
N ASP A 580 -17.38 3.00 17.91
CA ASP A 580 -17.19 4.39 18.35
C ASP A 580 -18.46 5.25 18.23
N THR A 581 -19.51 4.73 17.59
CA THR A 581 -20.79 5.45 17.39
C THR A 581 -21.99 4.51 17.56
N PRO A 582 -23.19 5.04 17.88
CA PRO A 582 -24.42 4.23 17.89
C PRO A 582 -24.71 3.54 16.56
N VAL A 583 -24.37 4.17 15.44
CA VAL A 583 -24.50 3.57 14.11
C VAL A 583 -23.58 2.36 13.97
N ALA A 584 -22.33 2.44 14.46
CA ALA A 584 -21.43 1.29 14.45
C ALA A 584 -21.97 0.12 15.29
N VAL A 585 -22.66 0.38 16.40
CA VAL A 585 -23.37 -0.65 17.19
C VAL A 585 -24.47 -1.30 16.33
N SER A 586 -25.26 -0.51 15.61
CA SER A 586 -26.31 -1.05 14.75
C SER A 586 -25.77 -1.92 13.62
N TYR A 587 -24.62 -1.59 13.02
CA TYR A 587 -23.95 -2.44 12.03
C TYR A 587 -23.52 -3.80 12.62
N THR A 588 -23.12 -3.85 13.87
CA THR A 588 -22.79 -5.13 14.55
C THR A 588 -24.02 -6.03 14.68
N HIS A 589 -25.20 -5.44 14.85
CA HIS A 589 -26.48 -6.14 14.84
C HIS A 589 -26.96 -6.48 13.41
N LEU A 590 -26.65 -5.59 12.45
CA LEU A 590 -27.29 -5.53 11.14
C LEU A 590 -26.43 -6.10 10.00
N ARG A 591 -25.66 -7.12 10.20
CA ARG A 591 -24.86 -7.81 9.17
C ARG A 591 -25.56 -8.02 7.81
N ALA A 592 -26.86 -7.79 7.74
CA ALA A 592 -27.69 -8.14 6.61
C ALA A 592 -28.52 -6.99 6.05
N HIS A 593 -28.52 -5.81 6.63
CA HIS A 593 -29.43 -4.73 6.24
C HIS A 593 -28.80 -3.56 5.47
N GLU A 594 -27.65 -3.72 4.86
CA GLU A 594 -27.35 -2.95 3.64
C GLU A 594 -28.19 -3.53 2.51
N THR A 595 -29.50 -3.53 2.70
CA THR A 595 -30.46 -3.75 1.64
C THR A 595 -30.59 -2.47 0.82
N GLU A 596 -31.00 -2.61 -0.41
CA GLU A 596 -31.15 -1.61 -1.48
C GLU A 596 -31.68 -0.21 -1.08
N ALA A 597 -32.25 -0.06 0.13
CA ALA A 597 -32.79 1.21 0.59
C ALA A 597 -31.69 2.25 1.00
N ASP A 598 -30.50 1.80 1.42
CA ASP A 598 -29.40 2.68 1.84
C ASP A 598 -28.40 2.95 0.72
N LEU A 599 -28.55 2.28 -0.43
CA LEU A 599 -27.75 2.50 -1.64
C LEU A 599 -28.32 3.56 -2.58
N VAL A 600 -29.43 4.21 -2.23
CA VAL A 600 -30.14 5.21 -3.05
C VAL A 600 -30.07 6.61 -2.43
N CYS A 601 -29.03 6.93 -1.68
CA CYS A 601 -28.75 8.31 -1.27
C CYS A 601 -27.38 8.78 -1.77
#